data_f7bc01d446fb791591bd09672461e289
#
_entry.id   f7bc01d446fb791591bd09672461e289
#
_cell.length_a   1.000
_cell.length_b   1.000
_cell.length_c   1.000
_cell.angle_alpha   90.00
_cell.angle_beta   90.00
_cell.angle_gamma   90.00
#
_symmetry.space_group_name_H-M   'P 1'
#
loop_
_entity.id
_entity.type
_entity.pdbx_description
1 polymer ?
#
loop_
_entity_poly.entity_id
_entity_poly.type
_entity_poly.pdbx_seq_one_letter_code
_entity_poly.pdbx_strand_id
1 'polypeptide(L)'
;MEAGTNPVGHPETGGTPTKPLGIPVFAWKGETLEEYWWCTNEALRWPDGSGPELMVDDGGDATLLIHKGYEFEQVGAVPAFQPSTDPEEWGVILDSLRTLQTKDKQYWHKIAPAIRGVSEETTTGVHRLYQMMEAGTLLFPAINVNDSVTKGKFDNIYGCRHSLPDGLARATDVMLGGKTALVCGFGEVGKGCAQALRGQGCRVMVTEVDPICALQAAMEGYQVVTLEDVVEQVDIFISATGNFDIFTVEHMSRMKDKAIVGNIGHFDNEIDMAGLKKFEGIEHINIKPQYDEWRFPDGHSVMILAEGRLLNLGC
;
A
#
# COMPACT_ATOMS: atom_id res chain seq x y z
N MET A 1 12.10 -1.56 11.55
CA MET A 1 11.69 -2.46 12.65
C MET A 1 11.16 -3.70 11.99
N GLU A 2 11.73 -4.85 12.26
CA GLU A 2 11.13 -6.10 11.82
C GLU A 2 9.75 -6.20 12.46
N ALA A 3 8.69 -6.23 11.65
CA ALA A 3 7.39 -6.65 12.10
C ALA A 3 7.59 -8.04 12.70
N GLY A 4 7.32 -8.17 14.00
CA GLY A 4 7.55 -9.42 14.70
C GLY A 4 6.79 -10.55 14.01
N THR A 5 7.49 -11.55 13.60
CA THR A 5 7.01 -12.72 12.84
C THR A 5 6.19 -13.70 13.68
N ASN A 6 5.42 -13.23 14.64
CA ASN A 6 4.52 -14.09 15.38
C ASN A 6 3.08 -13.80 14.95
N PRO A 7 2.47 -14.68 14.16
CA PRO A 7 1.06 -14.56 13.82
C PRO A 7 0.25 -14.62 15.09
N VAL A 8 -0.57 -13.62 15.28
CA VAL A 8 -1.47 -13.52 16.41
C VAL A 8 -2.87 -13.73 15.91
N GLY A 9 -3.41 -14.86 16.28
CA GLY A 9 -4.84 -15.09 16.22
C GLY A 9 -5.51 -15.04 14.87
N HIS A 10 -5.31 -16.05 14.05
CA HIS A 10 -6.22 -16.31 12.93
C HIS A 10 -7.67 -16.36 13.44
N PRO A 11 -8.65 -15.71 12.77
CA PRO A 11 -10.07 -15.70 13.21
C PRO A 11 -10.64 -17.07 13.51
N GLU A 12 -10.22 -18.10 12.80
CA GLU A 12 -10.67 -19.49 12.98
C GLU A 12 -10.02 -20.21 14.16
N THR A 13 -8.88 -19.75 14.67
CA THR A 13 -8.14 -20.44 15.73
C THR A 13 -8.32 -19.81 17.11
N GLY A 14 -8.96 -18.65 17.20
CA GLY A 14 -9.14 -17.94 18.48
C GLY A 14 -7.81 -17.62 19.17
N GLY A 15 -6.73 -17.56 18.41
CA GLY A 15 -5.38 -17.48 18.93
C GLY A 15 -5.14 -16.22 19.74
N THR A 16 -4.75 -16.40 20.96
CA THR A 16 -4.20 -15.35 21.81
C THR A 16 -2.76 -15.06 21.35
N PRO A 17 -2.33 -13.79 21.36
CA PRO A 17 -0.94 -13.42 21.03
C PRO A 17 0.04 -14.21 21.87
N THR A 18 0.93 -14.92 21.23
CA THR A 18 1.99 -15.62 21.94
C THR A 18 3.21 -14.74 22.07
N LYS A 19 3.70 -14.66 23.29
CA LYS A 19 4.86 -13.90 23.77
C LYS A 19 6.12 -14.05 22.87
N PRO A 20 6.97 -12.99 22.82
CA PRO A 20 7.86 -12.75 23.96
C PRO A 20 7.57 -11.50 24.81
N LEU A 21 6.88 -10.50 24.31
CA LEU A 21 6.73 -9.25 25.06
C LEU A 21 5.35 -9.00 25.65
N GLY A 22 4.38 -9.90 25.43
CA GLY A 22 3.02 -9.75 25.96
C GLY A 22 2.18 -8.65 25.30
N ILE A 23 2.65 -8.07 24.20
CA ILE A 23 1.94 -7.06 23.41
C ILE A 23 1.11 -7.79 22.35
N PRO A 24 -0.22 -7.54 22.26
CA PRO A 24 -1.03 -8.06 21.17
C PRO A 24 -0.54 -7.53 19.81
N VAL A 25 -0.46 -8.41 18.82
CA VAL A 25 -0.16 -8.07 17.43
C VAL A 25 -1.24 -8.69 16.56
N PHE A 26 -1.88 -7.88 15.75
CA PHE A 26 -2.93 -8.29 14.81
C PHE A 26 -2.40 -8.07 13.38
N ALA A 27 -1.59 -8.99 12.92
CA ALA A 27 -1.05 -9.00 11.56
C ALA A 27 -0.36 -10.33 11.28
N TRP A 28 -0.46 -10.85 10.04
CA TRP A 28 0.33 -11.99 9.56
C TRP A 28 0.60 -11.87 8.06
N LYS A 29 1.60 -12.57 7.59
CA LYS A 29 1.92 -12.58 6.15
C LYS A 29 0.87 -13.38 5.38
N GLY A 30 0.35 -12.80 4.29
CA GLY A 30 -0.63 -13.45 3.41
C GLY A 30 -2.07 -13.32 3.89
N GLU A 31 -2.37 -12.35 4.75
CA GLU A 31 -3.75 -12.03 5.12
C GLU A 31 -4.56 -11.59 3.89
N THR A 32 -5.83 -11.96 3.88
CA THR A 32 -6.79 -11.46 2.91
C THR A 32 -7.23 -10.04 3.27
N LEU A 33 -7.96 -9.39 2.37
CA LEU A 33 -8.47 -8.03 2.63
C LEU A 33 -9.43 -8.00 3.84
N GLU A 34 -10.28 -9.02 3.98
CA GLU A 34 -11.17 -9.18 5.13
C GLU A 34 -10.38 -9.37 6.44
N GLU A 35 -9.33 -10.17 6.40
CA GLU A 35 -8.45 -10.42 7.55
C GLU A 35 -7.70 -9.15 7.94
N TYR A 36 -7.22 -8.37 6.97
CA TYR A 36 -6.57 -7.07 7.20
C TYR A 36 -7.50 -6.10 7.96
N TRP A 37 -8.73 -5.92 7.49
CA TRP A 37 -9.70 -5.03 8.13
C TRP A 37 -10.21 -5.59 9.47
N TRP A 38 -10.26 -6.90 9.62
CA TRP A 38 -10.49 -7.53 10.93
C TRP A 38 -9.33 -7.23 11.89
N CYS A 39 -8.10 -7.36 11.47
CA CYS A 39 -6.90 -7.02 12.27
C CYS A 39 -6.91 -5.55 12.70
N THR A 40 -7.17 -4.65 11.76
CA THR A 40 -7.28 -3.21 12.04
C THR A 40 -8.33 -2.93 13.11
N ASN A 41 -9.49 -3.57 13.01
CA ASN A 41 -10.55 -3.41 13.98
C ASN A 41 -10.20 -4.01 15.37
N GLU A 42 -9.58 -5.19 15.42
CA GLU A 42 -9.18 -5.81 16.68
C GLU A 42 -8.05 -5.02 17.37
N ALA A 43 -7.16 -4.38 16.61
CA ALA A 43 -6.13 -3.49 17.14
C ALA A 43 -6.71 -2.24 17.84
N LEU A 44 -7.93 -1.84 17.48
CA LEU A 44 -8.65 -0.72 18.10
C LEU A 44 -9.52 -1.13 19.31
N ARG A 45 -9.58 -2.43 19.61
CA ARG A 45 -10.45 -2.96 20.67
C ARG A 45 -9.63 -3.55 21.82
N TRP A 46 -9.80 -2.99 23.00
CA TRP A 46 -9.14 -3.51 24.19
C TRP A 46 -10.06 -4.44 24.96
N PRO A 47 -9.50 -5.40 25.73
CA PRO A 47 -10.30 -6.40 26.43
C PRO A 47 -11.34 -5.85 27.40
N ASP A 48 -11.12 -4.64 27.93
CA ASP A 48 -12.04 -3.95 28.85
C ASP A 48 -13.13 -3.15 28.12
N GLY A 49 -13.16 -3.20 26.78
CA GLY A 49 -14.12 -2.48 25.94
C GLY A 49 -13.75 -1.02 25.67
N SER A 50 -12.58 -0.57 26.11
CA SER A 50 -12.00 0.70 25.71
C SER A 50 -11.24 0.58 24.38
N GLY A 51 -10.65 1.68 23.92
CA GLY A 51 -9.80 1.76 22.74
C GLY A 51 -8.52 2.57 22.99
N PRO A 52 -7.76 2.89 21.95
CA PRO A 52 -6.52 3.64 22.07
C PRO A 52 -6.77 5.10 22.51
N GLU A 53 -5.87 5.63 23.33
CA GLU A 53 -5.81 7.07 23.62
C GLU A 53 -4.94 7.84 22.63
N LEU A 54 -3.92 7.18 22.06
CA LEU A 54 -3.01 7.70 21.06
C LEU A 54 -2.80 6.65 19.98
N MET A 55 -2.69 7.10 18.74
CA MET A 55 -2.44 6.23 17.60
C MET A 55 -1.20 6.70 16.83
N VAL A 56 -0.48 5.73 16.28
CA VAL A 56 0.45 5.92 15.17
C VAL A 56 -0.18 5.17 13.99
N ASP A 57 -0.58 5.90 12.97
CA ASP A 57 -1.26 5.37 11.78
C ASP A 57 -0.36 5.51 10.56
N ASP A 58 -0.50 4.61 9.61
CA ASP A 58 0.28 4.57 8.37
C ASP A 58 -0.66 4.27 7.20
N GLY A 59 -1.12 5.34 6.57
CA GLY A 59 -2.14 5.32 5.50
C GLY A 59 -3.51 5.79 5.95
N GLY A 60 -3.70 6.02 7.25
CA GLY A 60 -4.94 6.54 7.82
C GLY A 60 -6.07 5.52 7.87
N ASP A 61 -5.79 4.21 7.84
CA ASP A 61 -6.83 3.18 7.80
C ASP A 61 -7.53 3.00 9.15
N ALA A 62 -6.78 3.00 10.25
CA ALA A 62 -7.37 2.98 11.60
C ALA A 62 -8.19 4.26 11.83
N THR A 63 -7.66 5.40 11.43
CA THR A 63 -8.34 6.70 11.50
C THR A 63 -9.62 6.71 10.66
N LEU A 64 -9.58 6.19 9.42
CA LEU A 64 -10.75 6.06 8.55
C LEU A 64 -11.85 5.22 9.18
N LEU A 65 -11.48 4.07 9.75
CA LEU A 65 -12.43 3.14 10.36
C LEU A 65 -13.17 3.80 11.52
N ILE A 66 -12.46 4.55 12.39
CA ILE A 66 -13.04 5.27 13.52
C ILE A 66 -13.99 6.37 13.02
N HIS A 67 -13.56 7.20 12.06
CA HIS A 67 -14.36 8.31 11.55
C HIS A 67 -15.63 7.82 10.84
N LYS A 68 -15.51 6.81 9.99
CA LYS A 68 -16.67 6.23 9.29
C LYS A 68 -17.59 5.47 10.22
N GLY A 69 -17.03 4.74 11.17
CA GLY A 69 -17.82 4.11 12.21
C GLY A 69 -18.62 5.11 13.03
N TYR A 70 -18.01 6.19 13.46
CA TYR A 70 -18.67 7.28 14.20
C TYR A 70 -19.77 7.95 13.36
N GLU A 71 -19.47 8.29 12.10
CA GLU A 71 -20.43 8.86 11.15
C GLU A 71 -21.66 7.95 10.97
N PHE A 72 -21.46 6.67 10.73
CA PHE A 72 -22.55 5.72 10.48
C PHE A 72 -23.35 5.38 11.75
N GLU A 73 -22.76 5.46 12.92
CA GLU A 73 -23.51 5.40 14.18
C GLU A 73 -24.40 6.64 14.37
N GLN A 74 -23.92 7.84 14.01
CA GLN A 74 -24.74 9.06 14.03
C GLN A 74 -25.96 8.97 13.11
N VAL A 75 -25.74 8.47 11.89
CA VAL A 75 -26.80 8.27 10.90
C VAL A 75 -27.72 7.11 11.28
N GLY A 76 -27.23 6.17 12.08
CA GLY A 76 -27.97 4.99 12.50
C GLY A 76 -27.98 3.85 11.47
N ALA A 77 -27.23 3.99 10.37
CA ALA A 77 -27.16 2.99 9.30
C ALA A 77 -25.82 3.03 8.57
N VAL A 78 -25.27 1.87 8.25
CA VAL A 78 -24.13 1.71 7.33
C VAL A 78 -24.67 1.65 5.89
N PRO A 79 -24.16 2.47 4.96
CA PRO A 79 -24.63 2.47 3.57
C PRO A 79 -24.43 1.11 2.88
N ALA A 80 -25.22 0.87 1.84
CA ALA A 80 -25.06 -0.32 1.01
C ALA A 80 -23.88 -0.14 0.06
N PHE A 81 -23.11 -1.22 -0.14
CA PHE A 81 -22.06 -1.29 -1.15
C PHE A 81 -22.63 -1.16 -2.57
N GLN A 82 -21.99 -0.38 -3.43
CA GLN A 82 -22.38 -0.17 -4.81
C GLN A 82 -21.31 -0.73 -5.78
N PRO A 83 -21.46 -1.95 -6.29
CA PRO A 83 -20.41 -2.62 -7.07
C PRO A 83 -19.98 -1.90 -8.35
N SER A 84 -20.78 -0.95 -8.82
CA SER A 84 -20.47 -0.16 -10.04
C SER A 84 -19.54 1.04 -9.80
N THR A 85 -19.43 1.50 -8.56
CA THR A 85 -18.72 2.74 -8.21
C THR A 85 -17.74 2.57 -7.05
N ASP A 86 -18.00 1.63 -6.15
CA ASP A 86 -17.21 1.43 -4.95
C ASP A 86 -16.08 0.41 -5.20
N PRO A 87 -14.87 0.68 -4.72
CA PRO A 87 -13.80 -0.31 -4.67
C PRO A 87 -14.19 -1.52 -3.82
N GLU A 88 -13.68 -2.70 -4.14
CA GLU A 88 -13.94 -3.94 -3.38
C GLU A 88 -13.60 -3.77 -1.89
N GLU A 89 -12.49 -3.14 -1.59
CA GLU A 89 -12.06 -2.84 -0.23
C GLU A 89 -13.11 -2.05 0.57
N TRP A 90 -13.77 -1.09 -0.07
CA TRP A 90 -14.82 -0.33 0.59
C TRP A 90 -16.00 -1.21 1.02
N GLY A 91 -16.31 -2.24 0.21
CA GLY A 91 -17.31 -3.26 0.56
C GLY A 91 -16.96 -3.99 1.86
N VAL A 92 -15.69 -4.41 1.99
CA VAL A 92 -15.18 -5.09 3.19
C VAL A 92 -15.24 -4.18 4.42
N ILE A 93 -14.86 -2.91 4.28
CA ILE A 93 -14.96 -1.91 5.36
C ILE A 93 -16.41 -1.76 5.82
N LEU A 94 -17.35 -1.57 4.87
CA LEU A 94 -18.77 -1.43 5.19
C LEU A 94 -19.33 -2.66 5.91
N ASP A 95 -18.94 -3.86 5.52
CA ASP A 95 -19.39 -5.10 6.16
C ASP A 95 -18.81 -5.25 7.57
N SER A 96 -17.55 -4.90 7.77
CA SER A 96 -16.92 -4.84 9.09
C SER A 96 -17.67 -3.86 10.01
N LEU A 97 -17.90 -2.63 9.57
CA LEU A 97 -18.62 -1.60 10.34
C LEU A 97 -20.06 -2.02 10.64
N ARG A 98 -20.76 -2.65 9.68
CA ARG A 98 -22.12 -3.16 9.87
C ARG A 98 -22.16 -4.28 10.94
N THR A 99 -21.18 -5.17 10.90
CA THR A 99 -21.06 -6.25 11.88
C THR A 99 -20.84 -5.72 13.28
N LEU A 100 -20.00 -4.69 13.43
CA LEU A 100 -19.79 -4.03 14.73
C LEU A 100 -21.04 -3.30 15.21
N GLN A 101 -21.71 -2.53 14.37
CA GLN A 101 -22.90 -1.78 14.73
C GLN A 101 -24.05 -2.70 15.18
N THR A 102 -24.11 -3.95 14.67
CA THR A 102 -25.08 -4.94 15.17
C THR A 102 -24.77 -5.43 16.58
N LYS A 103 -23.50 -5.50 16.97
CA LYS A 103 -23.04 -5.94 18.30
C LYS A 103 -23.09 -4.82 19.33
N ASP A 104 -22.65 -3.62 18.95
CA ASP A 104 -22.67 -2.43 19.80
C ASP A 104 -22.96 -1.19 18.94
N LYS A 105 -24.14 -0.61 19.11
CA LYS A 105 -24.62 0.54 18.33
C LYS A 105 -23.91 1.85 18.64
N GLN A 106 -23.07 1.89 19.66
CA GLN A 106 -22.38 3.10 20.12
C GLN A 106 -20.90 2.84 20.40
N TYR A 107 -20.34 1.83 19.75
CA TYR A 107 -18.94 1.44 19.96
C TYR A 107 -17.98 2.60 19.64
N TRP A 108 -18.13 3.20 18.45
CA TRP A 108 -17.28 4.30 18.01
C TRP A 108 -17.52 5.60 18.79
N HIS A 109 -18.74 5.86 19.21
CA HIS A 109 -19.06 6.99 20.11
C HIS A 109 -18.47 6.84 21.51
N LYS A 110 -18.13 5.63 21.93
CA LYS A 110 -17.45 5.39 23.20
C LYS A 110 -15.95 5.62 23.09
N ILE A 111 -15.32 5.15 22.00
CA ILE A 111 -13.86 5.21 21.89
C ILE A 111 -13.35 6.53 21.28
N ALA A 112 -14.00 7.09 20.27
CA ALA A 112 -13.52 8.30 19.60
C ALA A 112 -13.27 9.48 20.55
N PRO A 113 -14.12 9.78 21.56
CA PRO A 113 -13.85 10.88 22.50
C PRO A 113 -12.65 10.63 23.43
N ALA A 114 -12.20 9.38 23.60
CA ALA A 114 -11.05 9.06 24.43
C ALA A 114 -9.71 9.24 23.66
N ILE A 115 -9.77 9.31 22.33
CA ILE A 115 -8.59 9.48 21.50
C ILE A 115 -8.09 10.91 21.60
N ARG A 116 -6.87 11.06 22.07
CA ARG A 116 -6.17 12.34 22.25
C ARG A 116 -5.48 12.83 20.99
N GLY A 117 -5.21 11.92 20.06
CA GLY A 117 -4.60 12.27 18.77
C GLY A 117 -4.02 11.08 18.01
N VAL A 118 -3.71 11.34 16.75
CA VAL A 118 -3.04 10.42 15.84
C VAL A 118 -1.78 11.08 15.26
N SER A 119 -0.72 10.31 15.12
CA SER A 119 0.46 10.64 14.30
C SER A 119 0.38 9.85 13.01
N GLU A 120 0.35 10.55 11.88
CA GLU A 120 0.26 9.91 10.56
C GLU A 120 1.61 9.89 9.86
N GLU A 121 2.01 8.70 9.42
CA GLU A 121 3.36 8.42 8.90
C GLU A 121 3.49 8.64 7.39
N THR A 122 2.40 8.57 6.61
CA THR A 122 2.51 8.52 5.15
C THR A 122 1.65 9.56 4.43
N THR A 123 2.06 9.92 3.22
CA THR A 123 1.42 10.95 2.37
C THR A 123 -0.07 10.70 2.18
N THR A 124 -0.47 9.46 1.96
CA THR A 124 -1.88 9.10 1.73
C THR A 124 -2.75 9.37 2.95
N GLY A 125 -2.33 8.94 4.13
CA GLY A 125 -3.07 9.19 5.36
C GLY A 125 -3.12 10.68 5.71
N VAL A 126 -2.02 11.40 5.51
CA VAL A 126 -1.97 12.87 5.66
C VAL A 126 -3.00 13.55 4.75
N HIS A 127 -3.11 13.11 3.49
CA HIS A 127 -4.11 13.66 2.57
C HIS A 127 -5.55 13.41 3.05
N ARG A 128 -5.85 12.21 3.55
CA ARG A 128 -7.15 11.90 4.17
C ARG A 128 -7.44 12.80 5.37
N LEU A 129 -6.46 13.03 6.23
CA LEU A 129 -6.60 13.90 7.41
C LEU A 129 -6.89 15.35 7.01
N TYR A 130 -6.21 15.88 6.00
CA TYR A 130 -6.51 17.22 5.47
C TYR A 130 -7.93 17.31 4.91
N GLN A 131 -8.39 16.31 4.15
CA GLN A 131 -9.77 16.27 3.65
C GLN A 131 -10.80 16.27 4.80
N MET A 132 -10.55 15.48 5.86
CA MET A 132 -11.43 15.46 7.04
C MET A 132 -11.41 16.79 7.79
N MET A 133 -10.26 17.44 7.89
CA MET A 133 -10.11 18.76 8.51
C MET A 133 -10.88 19.84 7.72
N GLU A 134 -10.72 19.88 6.41
CA GLU A 134 -11.42 20.83 5.53
C GLU A 134 -12.94 20.63 5.55
N ALA A 135 -13.38 19.37 5.61
CA ALA A 135 -14.78 19.00 5.75
C ALA A 135 -15.34 19.26 7.17
N GLY A 136 -14.50 19.59 8.14
CA GLY A 136 -14.91 19.77 9.54
C GLY A 136 -15.36 18.47 10.24
N THR A 137 -14.91 17.32 9.74
CA THR A 137 -15.29 15.99 10.24
C THR A 137 -14.19 15.32 11.05
N LEU A 138 -13.02 15.93 11.17
CA LEU A 138 -11.91 15.40 11.96
C LEU A 138 -12.27 15.35 13.45
N LEU A 139 -12.31 14.16 14.06
CA LEU A 139 -12.82 13.94 15.41
C LEU A 139 -11.79 14.26 16.52
N PHE A 140 -10.52 14.20 16.21
CA PHE A 140 -9.43 14.37 17.18
C PHE A 140 -8.20 15.00 16.52
N PRO A 141 -7.26 15.57 17.29
CA PRO A 141 -6.05 16.16 16.74
C PRO A 141 -5.22 15.15 15.94
N ALA A 142 -4.65 15.62 14.83
CA ALA A 142 -3.77 14.82 13.98
C ALA A 142 -2.44 15.54 13.74
N ILE A 143 -1.35 14.79 13.76
CA ILE A 143 0.01 15.29 13.52
C ILE A 143 0.54 14.64 12.24
N ASN A 144 0.86 15.49 11.27
CA ASN A 144 1.55 15.07 10.05
C ASN A 144 3.04 14.85 10.34
N VAL A 145 3.43 13.59 10.55
CA VAL A 145 4.83 13.18 10.74
C VAL A 145 5.52 13.01 9.39
N ASN A 146 4.78 12.61 8.34
CA ASN A 146 5.34 12.37 7.01
C ASN A 146 6.13 13.55 6.46
N ASP A 147 5.66 14.78 6.68
CA ASP A 147 6.30 15.98 6.14
C ASP A 147 7.37 16.57 7.07
N SER A 148 7.62 15.94 8.21
CA SER A 148 8.77 16.33 9.02
C SER A 148 10.07 16.03 8.27
N VAL A 149 11.07 16.93 8.41
CA VAL A 149 12.38 16.78 7.74
C VAL A 149 13.03 15.45 8.10
N THR A 150 12.93 15.04 9.36
CA THR A 150 13.52 13.79 9.87
C THR A 150 12.75 12.53 9.45
N LYS A 151 11.57 12.64 8.88
CA LYS A 151 10.83 11.52 8.29
C LYS A 151 10.88 11.57 6.77
N GLY A 152 10.28 12.59 6.13
CA GLY A 152 10.14 12.64 4.68
C GLY A 152 11.48 12.67 3.94
N LYS A 153 12.47 13.43 4.46
CA LYS A 153 13.81 13.50 3.88
C LYS A 153 14.75 12.37 4.32
N PHE A 154 14.29 11.46 5.17
CA PHE A 154 15.06 10.31 5.63
C PHE A 154 14.41 9.00 5.25
N ASP A 155 13.32 8.62 5.92
CA ASP A 155 12.70 7.31 5.76
C ASP A 155 12.17 7.10 4.33
N ASN A 156 11.47 8.07 3.77
CA ASN A 156 10.90 7.94 2.42
C ASN A 156 12.02 7.75 1.36
N ILE A 157 13.19 8.36 1.55
CA ILE A 157 14.34 8.19 0.64
C ILE A 157 15.11 6.93 1.00
N TYR A 158 15.68 6.88 2.20
CA TYR A 158 16.65 5.85 2.59
C TYR A 158 16.01 4.52 2.92
N GLY A 159 14.82 4.53 3.52
CA GLY A 159 14.05 3.31 3.78
C GLY A 159 13.70 2.59 2.47
N CYS A 160 13.13 3.31 1.50
CA CYS A 160 12.80 2.74 0.20
C CYS A 160 14.04 2.39 -0.63
N ARG A 161 15.12 3.17 -0.49
CA ARG A 161 16.41 2.87 -1.13
C ARG A 161 16.97 1.53 -0.69
N HIS A 162 16.80 1.14 0.58
CA HIS A 162 17.26 -0.15 1.07
C HIS A 162 16.24 -1.26 0.82
N SER A 163 14.97 -1.00 1.08
CA SER A 163 13.93 -2.03 1.03
C SER A 163 13.53 -2.45 -0.38
N LEU A 164 13.61 -1.58 -1.39
CA LEU A 164 13.31 -1.95 -2.78
C LEU A 164 14.21 -3.06 -3.32
N PRO A 165 15.55 -2.93 -3.35
CA PRO A 165 16.39 -4.00 -3.86
C PRO A 165 16.32 -5.26 -3.00
N ASP A 166 16.08 -5.15 -1.72
CA ASP A 166 15.90 -6.26 -0.80
C ASP A 166 14.60 -7.04 -1.15
N GLY A 167 13.47 -6.37 -1.33
CA GLY A 167 12.22 -6.99 -1.76
C GLY A 167 12.34 -7.65 -3.14
N LEU A 168 12.96 -6.96 -4.12
CA LEU A 168 13.22 -7.51 -5.45
C LEU A 168 14.07 -8.79 -5.37
N ALA A 169 15.14 -8.78 -4.57
CA ALA A 169 16.03 -9.95 -4.43
C ALA A 169 15.30 -11.12 -3.76
N ARG A 170 14.54 -10.87 -2.68
CA ARG A 170 13.76 -11.92 -2.00
C ARG A 170 12.67 -12.53 -2.89
N ALA A 171 11.98 -11.68 -3.66
CA ALA A 171 10.90 -12.15 -4.53
C ALA A 171 11.42 -12.94 -5.74
N THR A 172 12.41 -12.42 -6.44
CA THR A 172 12.67 -12.83 -7.82
C THR A 172 13.89 -13.73 -8.00
N ASP A 173 14.86 -13.69 -7.10
CA ASP A 173 16.18 -14.33 -7.25
C ASP A 173 16.92 -13.89 -8.54
N VAL A 174 16.59 -12.72 -9.08
CA VAL A 174 17.10 -12.21 -10.35
C VAL A 174 18.26 -11.25 -10.10
N MET A 175 19.33 -11.38 -10.89
CA MET A 175 20.41 -10.41 -10.90
C MET A 175 19.94 -9.10 -11.53
N LEU A 176 20.02 -8.00 -10.76
CA LEU A 176 19.57 -6.67 -11.18
C LEU A 176 20.55 -5.98 -12.14
N GLY A 177 21.85 -6.24 -11.96
CA GLY A 177 22.90 -5.61 -12.77
C GLY A 177 22.72 -5.83 -14.28
N GLY A 178 22.83 -4.75 -15.05
CA GLY A 178 22.69 -4.76 -16.50
C GLY A 178 21.26 -4.64 -17.04
N LYS A 179 20.24 -4.76 -16.16
CA LYS A 179 18.84 -4.58 -16.56
C LYS A 179 18.49 -3.10 -16.75
N THR A 180 17.46 -2.86 -17.54
CA THR A 180 16.85 -1.55 -17.68
C THR A 180 15.67 -1.45 -16.71
N ALA A 181 15.65 -0.43 -15.87
CA ALA A 181 14.61 -0.20 -14.90
C ALA A 181 13.93 1.16 -15.14
N LEU A 182 12.62 1.21 -14.98
CA LEU A 182 11.81 2.41 -14.99
C LEU A 182 11.25 2.65 -13.60
N VAL A 183 11.44 3.84 -13.07
CA VAL A 183 10.82 4.31 -11.82
C VAL A 183 9.79 5.38 -12.18
N CYS A 184 8.52 5.11 -11.93
CA CYS A 184 7.44 6.05 -12.11
C CYS A 184 7.22 6.85 -10.82
N GLY A 185 7.48 8.16 -10.90
CA GLY A 185 7.53 9.08 -9.78
C GLY A 185 8.96 9.35 -9.29
N PHE A 186 9.29 10.64 -9.08
CA PHE A 186 10.60 11.09 -8.56
C PHE A 186 10.43 12.00 -7.33
N GLY A 187 9.41 11.73 -6.52
CA GLY A 187 9.30 12.22 -5.15
C GLY A 187 10.37 11.57 -4.26
N GLU A 188 10.26 11.72 -2.95
CA GLU A 188 11.27 11.20 -2.02
C GLU A 188 11.46 9.67 -2.14
N VAL A 189 10.36 8.92 -2.26
CA VAL A 189 10.38 7.47 -2.49
C VAL A 189 11.06 7.13 -3.81
N GLY A 190 10.62 7.74 -4.90
CA GLY A 190 11.17 7.49 -6.24
C GLY A 190 12.66 7.80 -6.36
N LYS A 191 13.14 8.87 -5.70
CA LYS A 191 14.57 9.21 -5.61
C LYS A 191 15.37 8.08 -4.96
N GLY A 192 14.88 7.57 -3.82
CA GLY A 192 15.51 6.43 -3.15
C GLY A 192 15.55 5.19 -4.04
N CYS A 193 14.43 4.86 -4.69
CA CYS A 193 14.31 3.72 -5.59
C CYS A 193 15.26 3.81 -6.79
N ALA A 194 15.30 4.97 -7.46
CA ALA A 194 16.17 5.19 -8.61
C ALA A 194 17.66 5.08 -8.23
N GLN A 195 18.04 5.66 -7.10
CA GLN A 195 19.41 5.55 -6.58
C GLN A 195 19.79 4.10 -6.26
N ALA A 196 18.88 3.35 -5.64
CA ALA A 196 19.12 1.94 -5.30
C ALA A 196 19.35 1.09 -6.55
N LEU A 197 18.45 1.16 -7.53
CA LEU A 197 18.54 0.40 -8.77
C LEU A 197 19.81 0.76 -9.56
N ARG A 198 20.16 2.05 -9.63
CA ARG A 198 21.42 2.49 -10.23
C ARG A 198 22.63 1.93 -9.48
N GLY A 199 22.57 1.94 -8.14
CA GLY A 199 23.62 1.35 -7.28
C GLY A 199 23.79 -0.15 -7.48
N GLN A 200 22.74 -0.88 -7.87
CA GLN A 200 22.78 -2.29 -8.23
C GLN A 200 23.21 -2.54 -9.68
N GLY A 201 23.54 -1.49 -10.44
CA GLY A 201 24.03 -1.63 -11.81
C GLY A 201 22.93 -1.65 -12.87
N CYS A 202 21.71 -1.24 -12.54
CA CYS A 202 20.64 -1.04 -13.54
C CYS A 202 20.88 0.25 -14.35
N ARG A 203 20.40 0.25 -15.58
CA ARG A 203 20.17 1.47 -16.36
C ARG A 203 18.80 2.01 -16.00
N VAL A 204 18.77 3.11 -15.26
CA VAL A 204 17.53 3.65 -14.69
C VAL A 204 17.01 4.80 -15.52
N MET A 205 15.72 4.73 -15.87
CA MET A 205 14.91 5.81 -16.43
C MET A 205 13.83 6.20 -15.41
N VAL A 206 13.30 7.40 -15.54
CA VAL A 206 12.30 7.98 -14.62
C VAL A 206 11.15 8.58 -15.42
N THR A 207 9.93 8.38 -14.96
CA THR A 207 8.79 9.21 -15.39
C THR A 207 8.37 10.13 -14.26
N GLU A 208 8.02 11.37 -14.58
CA GLU A 208 7.58 12.34 -13.58
C GLU A 208 6.72 13.42 -14.24
N VAL A 209 5.62 13.78 -13.56
CA VAL A 209 4.69 14.82 -14.03
C VAL A 209 5.00 16.19 -13.44
N ASP A 210 5.61 16.24 -12.24
CA ASP A 210 6.08 17.48 -11.65
C ASP A 210 7.36 17.96 -12.35
N PRO A 211 7.37 19.14 -12.98
CA PRO A 211 8.53 19.61 -13.76
C PRO A 211 9.76 19.87 -12.89
N ILE A 212 9.60 20.17 -11.60
CA ILE A 212 10.73 20.38 -10.68
C ILE A 212 11.37 19.03 -10.35
N CYS A 213 10.57 18.02 -10.01
CA CYS A 213 11.07 16.68 -9.75
C CYS A 213 11.69 16.05 -11.02
N ALA A 214 11.08 16.27 -12.19
CA ALA A 214 11.64 15.84 -13.48
C ALA A 214 12.99 16.50 -13.77
N LEU A 215 13.13 17.83 -13.50
CA LEU A 215 14.40 18.54 -13.63
C LEU A 215 15.44 18.00 -12.66
N GLN A 216 15.07 17.68 -11.42
CA GLN A 216 15.97 17.07 -10.45
C GLN A 216 16.48 15.71 -10.97
N ALA A 217 15.59 14.86 -11.50
CA ALA A 217 15.98 13.58 -12.09
C ALA A 217 16.99 13.77 -13.23
N ALA A 218 16.73 14.71 -14.12
CA ALA A 218 17.65 15.02 -15.23
C ALA A 218 19.02 15.53 -14.73
N MET A 219 19.04 16.40 -13.71
CA MET A 219 20.28 16.91 -13.11
C MET A 219 21.08 15.82 -12.37
N GLU A 220 20.42 14.80 -11.85
CA GLU A 220 21.05 13.61 -11.29
C GLU A 220 21.53 12.59 -12.33
N GLY A 221 21.31 12.88 -13.62
CA GLY A 221 21.77 12.06 -14.74
C GLY A 221 20.85 10.90 -15.11
N TYR A 222 19.58 10.93 -14.69
CA TYR A 222 18.57 10.00 -15.17
C TYR A 222 17.97 10.47 -16.50
N GLN A 223 17.64 9.54 -17.36
CA GLN A 223 16.83 9.83 -18.53
C GLN A 223 15.35 9.96 -18.08
N VAL A 224 14.77 11.14 -18.30
CA VAL A 224 13.35 11.38 -18.04
C VAL A 224 12.58 11.07 -19.32
N VAL A 225 11.57 10.22 -19.21
CA VAL A 225 10.83 9.64 -20.35
C VAL A 225 9.33 9.58 -20.04
N THR A 226 8.52 9.28 -21.05
CA THR A 226 7.15 8.81 -20.83
C THR A 226 7.13 7.28 -20.76
N LEU A 227 6.17 6.70 -20.09
CA LEU A 227 6.03 5.23 -19.98
C LEU A 227 5.82 4.61 -21.37
N GLU A 228 4.99 5.25 -22.19
CA GLU A 228 4.60 4.79 -23.52
C GLU A 228 5.79 4.66 -24.49
N ASP A 229 6.79 5.53 -24.33
CA ASP A 229 7.99 5.52 -25.18
C ASP A 229 8.96 4.38 -24.89
N VAL A 230 8.88 3.79 -23.68
CA VAL A 230 9.88 2.84 -23.18
C VAL A 230 9.30 1.51 -22.72
N VAL A 231 7.98 1.35 -22.69
CA VAL A 231 7.31 0.18 -22.11
C VAL A 231 7.82 -1.15 -22.69
N GLU A 232 8.19 -1.20 -23.95
CA GLU A 232 8.70 -2.39 -24.65
C GLU A 232 10.20 -2.65 -24.42
N GLN A 233 10.91 -1.73 -23.72
CA GLN A 233 12.36 -1.79 -23.56
C GLN A 233 12.83 -2.10 -22.13
N VAL A 234 11.92 -2.00 -21.18
CA VAL A 234 12.21 -2.06 -19.74
C VAL A 234 12.07 -3.49 -19.21
N ASP A 235 12.96 -3.87 -18.30
CA ASP A 235 12.95 -5.17 -17.64
C ASP A 235 12.29 -5.12 -16.25
N ILE A 236 12.37 -3.95 -15.58
CA ILE A 236 11.88 -3.75 -14.22
C ILE A 236 11.07 -2.45 -14.15
N PHE A 237 9.82 -2.54 -13.77
CA PHE A 237 8.90 -1.42 -13.62
C PHE A 237 8.58 -1.22 -12.13
N ILE A 238 8.84 -0.03 -11.60
CA ILE A 238 8.57 0.33 -10.21
C ILE A 238 7.67 1.56 -10.18
N SER A 239 6.52 1.43 -9.54
CA SER A 239 5.59 2.52 -9.29
C SER A 239 5.85 3.11 -7.90
N ALA A 240 5.90 4.45 -7.81
CA ALA A 240 6.20 5.22 -6.61
C ALA A 240 5.49 6.58 -6.63
N THR A 241 4.27 6.64 -7.18
CA THR A 241 3.57 7.91 -7.43
C THR A 241 2.56 8.27 -6.37
N GLY A 242 2.04 7.29 -5.62
CA GLY A 242 0.91 7.47 -4.71
C GLY A 242 -0.39 7.79 -5.45
N ASN A 243 -0.48 7.48 -6.75
CA ASN A 243 -1.64 7.70 -7.61
C ASN A 243 -2.26 6.34 -8.00
N PHE A 244 -3.04 6.27 -9.07
CA PHE A 244 -3.70 5.06 -9.53
C PHE A 244 -3.46 4.82 -11.03
N ASP A 245 -3.62 3.56 -11.46
CA ASP A 245 -3.53 3.15 -12.87
C ASP A 245 -2.25 3.60 -13.59
N ILE A 246 -1.12 3.54 -12.89
CA ILE A 246 0.19 3.86 -13.48
C ILE A 246 0.58 2.80 -14.49
N PHE A 247 0.45 1.52 -14.13
CA PHE A 247 0.63 0.40 -15.04
C PHE A 247 -0.72 -0.24 -15.34
N THR A 248 -1.34 0.18 -16.44
CA THR A 248 -2.59 -0.40 -16.92
C THR A 248 -2.36 -1.76 -17.57
N VAL A 249 -3.43 -2.53 -17.76
CA VAL A 249 -3.36 -3.81 -18.48
C VAL A 249 -2.84 -3.64 -19.90
N GLU A 250 -3.13 -2.51 -20.56
CA GLU A 250 -2.60 -2.19 -21.88
C GLU A 250 -1.06 -2.02 -21.86
N HIS A 251 -0.53 -1.32 -20.85
CA HIS A 251 0.92 -1.23 -20.65
C HIS A 251 1.53 -2.60 -20.44
N MET A 252 0.96 -3.39 -19.52
CA MET A 252 1.44 -4.73 -19.18
C MET A 252 1.44 -5.68 -20.37
N SER A 253 0.45 -5.57 -21.27
CA SER A 253 0.39 -6.36 -22.50
C SER A 253 1.48 -6.04 -23.53
N ARG A 254 2.15 -4.90 -23.39
CA ARG A 254 3.26 -4.44 -24.26
C ARG A 254 4.63 -4.55 -23.62
N MET A 255 4.70 -4.89 -22.34
CA MET A 255 5.98 -5.07 -21.64
C MET A 255 6.77 -6.24 -22.23
N LYS A 256 8.07 -6.29 -21.97
CA LYS A 256 8.89 -7.45 -22.32
C LYS A 256 8.38 -8.72 -21.66
N ASP A 257 8.61 -9.85 -22.30
CA ASP A 257 8.39 -11.14 -21.63
C ASP A 257 9.21 -11.24 -20.35
N LYS A 258 8.53 -11.65 -19.27
CA LYS A 258 9.06 -11.74 -17.91
C LYS A 258 9.49 -10.39 -17.31
N ALA A 259 8.94 -9.28 -17.78
CA ALA A 259 9.14 -8.00 -17.12
C ALA A 259 8.63 -8.06 -15.66
N ILE A 260 9.44 -7.53 -14.76
CA ILE A 260 9.12 -7.49 -13.32
C ILE A 260 8.38 -6.19 -13.04
N VAL A 261 7.20 -6.28 -12.44
CA VAL A 261 6.36 -5.14 -12.11
C VAL A 261 6.09 -5.13 -10.62
N GLY A 262 6.39 -4.01 -9.98
CA GLY A 262 6.21 -3.87 -8.54
C GLY A 262 5.80 -2.46 -8.16
N ASN A 263 5.07 -2.37 -7.06
CA ASN A 263 4.63 -1.12 -6.45
C ASN A 263 5.37 -0.89 -5.13
N ILE A 264 5.77 0.35 -4.90
CA ILE A 264 6.33 0.81 -3.63
C ILE A 264 5.56 2.03 -3.09
N GLY A 265 4.53 2.46 -3.80
CA GLY A 265 3.52 3.39 -3.32
C GLY A 265 2.57 2.72 -2.32
N HIS A 266 1.87 3.53 -1.54
CA HIS A 266 1.06 3.01 -0.43
C HIS A 266 -0.10 2.12 -0.89
N PHE A 267 -0.78 2.48 -1.96
CA PHE A 267 -1.94 1.73 -2.46
C PHE A 267 -1.57 0.70 -3.53
N ASP A 268 -2.34 -0.38 -3.58
CA ASP A 268 -2.24 -1.45 -4.57
C ASP A 268 -2.83 -1.09 -5.95
N ASN A 269 -3.49 0.07 -6.06
CA ASN A 269 -4.16 0.53 -7.27
C ASN A 269 -3.25 1.26 -8.28
N GLU A 270 -1.95 1.37 -8.02
CA GLU A 270 -0.99 1.87 -9.01
C GLU A 270 -0.75 0.85 -10.14
N ILE A 271 -1.01 -0.44 -9.89
CA ILE A 271 -1.00 -1.50 -10.89
C ILE A 271 -2.44 -1.98 -11.11
N ASP A 272 -2.92 -1.93 -12.34
CA ASP A 272 -4.29 -2.36 -12.71
C ASP A 272 -4.45 -3.88 -12.63
N MET A 273 -4.46 -4.40 -11.39
CA MET A 273 -4.69 -5.82 -11.14
C MET A 273 -6.10 -6.26 -11.50
N ALA A 274 -7.08 -5.36 -11.40
CA ALA A 274 -8.47 -5.65 -11.75
C ALA A 274 -8.65 -5.84 -13.26
N GLY A 275 -8.00 -4.97 -14.06
CA GLY A 275 -7.96 -5.13 -15.52
C GLY A 275 -7.19 -6.37 -15.94
N LEU A 276 -6.06 -6.65 -15.29
CA LEU A 276 -5.24 -7.83 -15.59
C LEU A 276 -6.02 -9.13 -15.33
N LYS A 277 -6.71 -9.24 -14.20
CA LYS A 277 -7.56 -10.40 -13.85
C LYS A 277 -8.73 -10.61 -14.81
N LYS A 278 -9.22 -9.55 -15.46
CA LYS A 278 -10.35 -9.60 -16.41
C LYS A 278 -9.91 -9.76 -17.87
N PHE A 279 -8.61 -9.70 -18.15
CA PHE A 279 -8.11 -9.81 -19.52
C PHE A 279 -8.44 -11.19 -20.11
N GLU A 280 -9.05 -11.21 -21.29
CA GLU A 280 -9.49 -12.44 -21.91
C GLU A 280 -8.33 -13.37 -22.24
N GLY A 281 -8.36 -14.57 -21.70
CA GLY A 281 -7.35 -15.60 -21.93
C GLY A 281 -6.08 -15.44 -21.08
N ILE A 282 -6.06 -14.55 -20.09
CA ILE A 282 -4.94 -14.45 -19.13
C ILE A 282 -4.81 -15.70 -18.28
N GLU A 283 -3.61 -16.15 -18.04
CA GLU A 283 -3.30 -17.26 -17.14
C GLU A 283 -2.53 -16.75 -15.92
N HIS A 284 -3.04 -16.97 -14.71
CA HIS A 284 -2.38 -16.64 -13.45
C HIS A 284 -1.65 -17.87 -12.92
N ILE A 285 -0.34 -17.73 -12.69
CA ILE A 285 0.55 -18.79 -12.23
C ILE A 285 1.27 -18.29 -10.98
N ASN A 286 0.94 -18.83 -9.81
CA ASN A 286 1.70 -18.52 -8.60
C ASN A 286 3.05 -19.23 -8.63
N ILE A 287 4.14 -18.46 -8.63
CA ILE A 287 5.51 -19.00 -8.62
C ILE A 287 5.95 -19.31 -7.19
N LYS A 288 5.75 -18.34 -6.28
CA LYS A 288 5.94 -18.46 -4.84
C LYS A 288 5.15 -17.37 -4.13
N PRO A 289 4.96 -17.41 -2.82
CA PRO A 289 4.21 -16.37 -2.11
C PRO A 289 4.69 -14.96 -2.50
N GLN A 290 3.75 -14.11 -2.87
CA GLN A 290 3.97 -12.71 -3.30
C GLN A 290 4.75 -12.55 -4.62
N TYR A 291 4.83 -13.59 -5.45
CA TYR A 291 5.49 -13.56 -6.74
C TYR A 291 4.70 -14.38 -7.76
N ASP A 292 3.99 -13.69 -8.67
CA ASP A 292 3.04 -14.26 -9.60
C ASP A 292 3.44 -13.97 -11.04
N GLU A 293 3.32 -14.98 -11.89
CA GLU A 293 3.37 -14.83 -13.34
C GLU A 293 1.97 -14.67 -13.91
N TRP A 294 1.78 -13.65 -14.71
CA TRP A 294 0.58 -13.42 -15.49
C TRP A 294 0.91 -13.56 -16.97
N ARG A 295 0.42 -14.65 -17.58
CA ARG A 295 0.73 -15.01 -18.97
C ARG A 295 -0.40 -14.61 -19.89
N PHE A 296 -0.07 -13.81 -20.90
CA PHE A 296 -0.99 -13.38 -21.94
C PHE A 296 -1.20 -14.47 -23.00
N PRO A 297 -2.29 -14.40 -23.81
CA PRO A 297 -2.61 -15.42 -24.80
C PRO A 297 -1.57 -15.60 -25.92
N ASP A 298 -0.75 -14.58 -26.19
CA ASP A 298 0.36 -14.63 -27.14
C ASP A 298 1.60 -15.36 -26.62
N GLY A 299 1.60 -15.72 -25.34
CA GLY A 299 2.63 -16.48 -24.65
C GLY A 299 3.64 -15.63 -23.89
N HIS A 300 3.67 -14.29 -24.05
CA HIS A 300 4.49 -13.45 -23.21
C HIS A 300 3.85 -13.30 -21.80
N SER A 301 4.63 -12.91 -20.81
CA SER A 301 4.12 -12.75 -19.46
C SER A 301 4.78 -11.62 -18.71
N VAL A 302 4.12 -11.16 -17.66
CA VAL A 302 4.67 -10.22 -16.67
C VAL A 302 4.74 -10.87 -15.29
N MET A 303 5.71 -10.45 -14.51
CA MET A 303 5.94 -10.94 -13.16
C MET A 303 5.50 -9.88 -12.17
N ILE A 304 4.37 -10.10 -11.50
CA ILE A 304 3.80 -9.15 -10.54
C ILE A 304 4.25 -9.49 -9.12
N LEU A 305 4.75 -8.49 -8.40
CA LEU A 305 5.19 -8.62 -7.03
C LEU A 305 4.11 -8.20 -6.06
N ALA A 306 3.93 -8.95 -4.98
CA ALA A 306 3.02 -8.68 -3.87
C ALA A 306 1.57 -8.37 -4.33
N GLU A 307 1.14 -8.94 -5.46
CA GLU A 307 -0.19 -8.69 -6.06
C GLU A 307 -0.49 -7.19 -6.30
N GLY A 308 0.54 -6.39 -6.61
CA GLY A 308 0.43 -4.94 -6.79
C GLY A 308 0.55 -4.12 -5.50
N ARG A 309 0.59 -4.78 -4.33
CA ARG A 309 0.80 -4.11 -3.04
C ARG A 309 2.28 -3.73 -2.85
N LEU A 310 2.58 -3.08 -1.71
CA LEU A 310 3.95 -2.68 -1.32
C LEU A 310 4.93 -3.88 -1.37
N LEU A 311 5.74 -3.95 -2.42
CA LEU A 311 6.69 -5.06 -2.61
C LEU A 311 7.79 -5.10 -1.53
N ASN A 312 8.21 -3.94 -1.03
CA ASN A 312 9.25 -3.84 -0.02
C ASN A 312 8.85 -4.36 1.36
N LEU A 313 7.54 -4.48 1.62
CA LEU A 313 6.98 -5.05 2.84
C LEU A 313 6.39 -6.45 2.59
N GLY A 314 5.77 -6.66 1.43
CA GLY A 314 5.09 -7.90 1.09
C GLY A 314 6.03 -9.05 0.69
N CYS A 315 7.15 -8.73 0.05
CA CYS A 315 8.09 -9.75 -0.46
C CYS A 315 9.24 -10.14 0.55
#